data_6cd2a415c9ea373d9116b52adcb7e294
#
_entry.id   6cd2a415c9ea373d9116b52adcb7e294
#
_cell.length_a   1.000
_cell.length_b   1.000
_cell.length_c   1.000
_cell.angle_alpha   90.00
_cell.angle_beta   90.00
_cell.angle_gamma   90.00
#
_symmetry.space_group_name_H-M   'P 1'
#
loop_
_entity.id
_entity.type
_entity.pdbx_description
1 polymer ?
#
loop_
_entity_poly.entity_id
_entity_poly.type
_entity_poly.pdbx_seq_one_letter_code
_entity_poly.pdbx_strand_id
1 'polypeptide(L)'
;TGIQTYLAANALMLVALKFWTSLSSLTTGAFLGLSHLGWICFAIMWVLQAMVFWHGMNAIKRFIDIAGPAVYVVMLALAGWIVYKTGFDGISFTLASKSLSAGEQTWQMITATALVVSYFSGPLLNFGDFSRYGKSMGEIRRGNRWGLPFNFLLFSIVTVVIVSGTQSLFGRMITDPIETVSRVGNDLAVAIGLLTMITATIGINIV
;
A
#
# COMPACT_ATOMS: atom_id res chain seq x y z
N THR A 1 -9.82 -4.70 -7.72
CA THR A 1 -8.62 -5.24 -8.39
C THR A 1 -8.00 -4.26 -9.38
N GLY A 2 -8.74 -3.63 -10.32
CA GLY A 2 -8.19 -2.76 -11.37
C GLY A 2 -7.33 -1.60 -10.84
N ILE A 3 -7.82 -0.84 -9.87
CA ILE A 3 -7.08 0.30 -9.27
C ILE A 3 -5.79 -0.17 -8.62
N GLN A 4 -5.80 -1.28 -7.91
CA GLN A 4 -4.63 -1.82 -7.23
C GLN A 4 -3.59 -2.32 -8.22
N THR A 5 -4.00 -2.99 -9.30
CA THR A 5 -3.09 -3.38 -10.39
C THR A 5 -2.46 -2.15 -11.06
N TYR A 6 -3.23 -1.07 -11.24
CA TYR A 6 -2.74 0.20 -11.74
C TYR A 6 -1.67 0.82 -10.81
N LEU A 7 -1.91 0.84 -9.50
CA LEU A 7 -0.94 1.34 -8.52
C LEU A 7 0.36 0.52 -8.54
N ALA A 8 0.25 -0.81 -8.61
CA ALA A 8 1.41 -1.68 -8.74
C ALA A 8 2.17 -1.48 -10.06
N ALA A 9 1.44 -1.26 -11.16
CA ALA A 9 2.03 -0.94 -12.46
C ALA A 9 2.80 0.39 -12.42
N ASN A 10 2.27 1.40 -11.73
CA ASN A 10 2.98 2.67 -11.52
C ASN A 10 4.26 2.49 -10.70
N ALA A 11 4.22 1.68 -9.64
CA ALA A 11 5.41 1.35 -8.86
C ALA A 11 6.47 0.64 -9.73
N LEU A 12 6.05 -0.33 -10.54
CA LEU A 12 6.94 -1.03 -11.49
C LEU A 12 7.52 -0.07 -12.53
N MET A 13 6.71 0.85 -13.05
CA MET A 13 7.16 1.88 -14.00
C MET A 13 8.22 2.79 -13.38
N LEU A 14 8.05 3.21 -12.12
CA LEU A 14 9.05 4.02 -11.42
C LEU A 14 10.37 3.26 -11.22
N VAL A 15 10.31 1.98 -10.86
CA VAL A 15 11.51 1.12 -10.80
C VAL A 15 12.18 1.04 -12.16
N ALA A 16 11.41 0.74 -13.21
CA ALA A 16 11.94 0.61 -14.57
C ALA A 16 12.62 1.90 -15.04
N LEU A 17 11.99 3.06 -14.85
CA LEU A 17 12.55 4.36 -15.22
C LEU A 17 13.82 4.73 -14.42
N LYS A 18 13.91 4.25 -13.19
CA LYS A 18 15.08 4.53 -12.35
C LYS A 18 16.32 3.77 -12.82
N PHE A 19 16.16 2.53 -13.25
CA PHE A 19 17.27 1.70 -13.71
C PHE A 19 17.51 1.77 -15.23
N TRP A 20 16.48 2.09 -16.01
CA TRP A 20 16.53 2.18 -17.48
C TRP A 20 15.92 3.50 -17.94
N THR A 21 16.70 4.57 -17.86
CA THR A 21 16.28 5.91 -18.27
C THR A 21 15.88 6.01 -19.74
N SER A 22 16.39 5.11 -20.60
CA SER A 22 16.01 5.00 -22.02
C SER A 22 14.52 4.73 -22.23
N LEU A 23 13.84 4.14 -21.25
CA LEU A 23 12.39 3.87 -21.31
C LEU A 23 11.54 5.15 -21.18
N SER A 24 12.15 6.28 -20.85
CA SER A 24 11.44 7.57 -20.76
C SER A 24 10.74 7.97 -22.06
N SER A 25 11.28 7.56 -23.21
CA SER A 25 10.65 7.79 -24.52
C SER A 25 9.25 7.14 -24.63
N LEU A 26 9.01 6.05 -23.92
CA LEU A 26 7.72 5.36 -23.92
C LEU A 26 6.68 5.98 -22.95
N THR A 27 7.07 7.03 -22.22
CA THR A 27 6.14 7.76 -21.33
C THR A 27 5.47 8.93 -22.03
N THR A 28 5.93 9.35 -23.22
CA THR A 28 5.46 10.54 -23.94
C THR A 28 4.12 10.35 -24.65
N GLY A 29 3.69 9.12 -24.93
CA GLY A 29 2.38 8.82 -25.53
C GLY A 29 1.36 8.39 -24.48
N ALA A 30 0.10 8.81 -24.62
CA ALA A 30 -1.00 8.35 -23.77
C ALA A 30 -2.10 7.70 -24.60
N PHE A 31 -2.50 6.49 -24.20
CA PHE A 31 -3.63 5.76 -24.78
C PHE A 31 -4.54 5.32 -23.63
N LEU A 32 -5.82 5.68 -23.68
CA LEU A 32 -6.80 5.37 -22.62
C LEU A 32 -6.32 5.75 -21.19
N GLY A 33 -5.62 6.88 -21.06
CA GLY A 33 -5.17 7.39 -19.75
C GLY A 33 -3.86 6.82 -19.22
N LEU A 34 -3.22 5.89 -19.94
CA LEU A 34 -1.91 5.33 -19.60
C LEU A 34 -0.90 5.57 -20.72
N SER A 35 0.36 5.77 -20.33
CA SER A 35 1.47 5.79 -21.30
C SER A 35 1.73 4.38 -21.85
N HIS A 36 2.46 4.29 -22.96
CA HIS A 36 2.85 2.99 -23.51
C HIS A 36 3.63 2.13 -22.51
N LEU A 37 4.56 2.76 -21.76
CA LEU A 37 5.26 2.07 -20.68
C LEU A 37 4.32 1.65 -19.56
N GLY A 38 3.34 2.51 -19.22
CA GLY A 38 2.30 2.20 -18.24
C GLY A 38 1.49 0.97 -18.60
N TRP A 39 1.10 0.82 -19.88
CA TRP A 39 0.41 -0.38 -20.38
C TRP A 39 1.26 -1.63 -20.33
N ILE A 40 2.56 -1.53 -20.66
CA ILE A 40 3.50 -2.65 -20.57
C ILE A 40 3.62 -3.11 -19.10
N CYS A 41 3.83 -2.17 -18.18
CA CYS A 41 3.89 -2.46 -16.75
C CYS A 41 2.58 -3.06 -16.22
N PHE A 42 1.44 -2.53 -16.67
CA PHE A 42 0.12 -3.06 -16.30
C PHE A 42 -0.06 -4.50 -16.77
N ALA A 43 0.31 -4.80 -18.02
CA ALA A 43 0.24 -6.15 -18.57
C ALA A 43 1.18 -7.12 -17.82
N ILE A 44 2.40 -6.69 -17.49
CA ILE A 44 3.34 -7.48 -16.69
C ILE A 44 2.73 -7.80 -15.32
N MET A 45 2.16 -6.80 -14.65
CA MET A 45 1.53 -6.99 -13.34
C MET A 45 0.34 -7.94 -13.43
N TRP A 46 -0.47 -7.82 -14.47
CA TRP A 46 -1.59 -8.72 -14.70
C TRP A 46 -1.15 -10.17 -14.91
N VAL A 47 -0.11 -10.39 -15.74
CA VAL A 47 0.47 -11.72 -15.97
C VAL A 47 1.05 -12.32 -14.69
N LEU A 48 1.78 -11.53 -13.90
CA LEU A 48 2.33 -11.98 -12.61
C LEU A 48 1.23 -12.43 -11.64
N GLN A 49 0.15 -11.67 -11.54
CA GLN A 49 -1.01 -12.04 -10.73
C GLN A 49 -1.66 -13.34 -11.24
N ALA A 50 -1.86 -13.44 -12.56
CA ALA A 50 -2.41 -14.64 -13.19
C ALA A 50 -1.55 -15.87 -12.94
N MET A 51 -0.23 -15.74 -13.00
CA MET A 51 0.70 -16.85 -12.70
C MET A 51 0.59 -17.31 -11.24
N VAL A 52 0.55 -16.40 -10.28
CA VAL A 52 0.39 -16.76 -8.86
C VAL A 52 -0.96 -17.46 -8.64
N PHE A 53 -2.02 -16.92 -9.24
CA PHE A 53 -3.35 -17.50 -9.15
C PHE A 53 -3.41 -18.90 -9.78
N TRP A 54 -2.75 -19.10 -10.91
CA TRP A 54 -2.70 -20.40 -11.61
C TRP A 54 -2.06 -21.52 -10.78
N HIS A 55 -1.11 -21.19 -9.92
CA HIS A 55 -0.45 -22.15 -9.02
C HIS A 55 -1.30 -22.55 -7.80
N GLY A 56 -2.50 -21.98 -7.67
CA GLY A 56 -3.49 -22.36 -6.68
C GLY A 56 -3.22 -21.83 -5.26
N MET A 57 -4.10 -22.19 -4.34
CA MET A 57 -4.16 -21.61 -2.99
C MET A 57 -2.90 -21.80 -2.14
N ASN A 58 -2.15 -22.89 -2.35
CA ASN A 58 -0.90 -23.12 -1.60
C ASN A 58 0.18 -22.10 -1.98
N ALA A 59 0.24 -21.73 -3.27
CA ALA A 59 1.17 -20.69 -3.73
C ALA A 59 0.74 -19.31 -3.21
N ILE A 60 -0.55 -19.01 -3.26
CA ILE A 60 -1.13 -17.77 -2.72
C ILE A 60 -0.79 -17.64 -1.24
N LYS A 61 -1.01 -18.68 -0.44
CA LYS A 61 -0.69 -18.68 0.99
C LYS A 61 0.79 -18.39 1.24
N ARG A 62 1.69 -19.13 0.59
CA ARG A 62 3.15 -18.90 0.73
C ARG A 62 3.55 -17.49 0.33
N PHE A 63 2.95 -16.96 -0.71
CA PHE A 63 3.20 -15.60 -1.18
C PHE A 63 2.80 -14.58 -0.11
N ILE A 64 1.61 -14.71 0.48
CA ILE A 64 1.09 -13.81 1.51
C ILE A 64 1.90 -13.92 2.80
N ASP A 65 2.31 -15.13 3.20
CA ASP A 65 3.13 -15.37 4.39
C ASP A 65 4.48 -14.62 4.34
N ILE A 66 5.00 -14.34 3.15
CA ILE A 66 6.23 -13.56 2.93
C ILE A 66 5.92 -12.09 2.69
N ALA A 67 4.97 -11.79 1.80
CA ALA A 67 4.65 -10.43 1.39
C ALA A 67 4.10 -9.58 2.56
N GLY A 68 3.27 -10.16 3.43
CA GLY A 68 2.73 -9.48 4.59
C GLY A 68 3.79 -8.90 5.53
N PRO A 69 4.67 -9.72 6.12
CA PRO A 69 5.76 -9.23 6.96
C PRO A 69 6.71 -8.28 6.23
N ALA A 70 7.01 -8.52 4.95
CA ALA A 70 7.89 -7.66 4.17
C ALA A 70 7.36 -6.23 4.05
N VAL A 71 6.05 -6.06 3.83
CA VAL A 71 5.40 -4.74 3.80
C VAL A 71 5.57 -4.01 5.13
N TYR A 72 5.36 -4.69 6.26
CA TYR A 72 5.54 -4.07 7.58
C TYR A 72 6.98 -3.62 7.80
N VAL A 73 7.96 -4.45 7.44
CA VAL A 73 9.38 -4.09 7.56
C VAL A 73 9.69 -2.83 6.75
N VAL A 74 9.23 -2.76 5.50
CA VAL A 74 9.48 -1.59 4.64
C VAL A 74 8.74 -0.35 5.16
N MET A 75 7.49 -0.47 5.58
CA MET A 75 6.72 0.66 6.11
C MET A 75 7.30 1.19 7.42
N LEU A 76 7.73 0.31 8.32
CA LEU A 76 8.40 0.70 9.56
C LEU A 76 9.78 1.31 9.29
N ALA A 77 10.54 0.77 8.34
CA ALA A 77 11.82 1.34 7.94
C ALA A 77 11.64 2.74 7.33
N LEU A 78 10.61 2.93 6.50
CA LEU A 78 10.27 4.23 5.92
C LEU A 78 9.86 5.24 7.00
N ALA A 79 8.98 4.82 7.92
CA ALA A 79 8.59 5.67 9.06
C ALA A 79 9.80 6.04 9.93
N GLY A 80 10.64 5.06 10.26
CA GLY A 80 11.88 5.29 11.02
C GLY A 80 12.84 6.23 10.32
N TRP A 81 13.02 6.10 8.99
CA TRP A 81 13.83 7.00 8.18
C TRP A 81 13.28 8.43 8.20
N ILE A 82 11.96 8.58 8.07
CA ILE A 82 11.30 9.89 8.13
C ILE A 82 11.52 10.53 9.51
N VAL A 83 11.25 9.80 10.60
CA VAL A 83 11.47 10.28 11.97
C VAL A 83 12.94 10.66 12.20
N TYR A 84 13.87 9.85 11.68
CA TYR A 84 15.29 10.16 11.76
C TYR A 84 15.65 11.47 11.06
N LYS A 85 15.00 11.78 9.93
CA LYS A 85 15.26 13.01 9.15
C LYS A 85 14.57 14.25 9.72
N THR A 86 13.37 14.11 10.25
CA THR A 86 12.54 15.25 10.71
C THR A 86 12.62 15.48 12.23
N GLY A 87 13.11 14.50 12.99
CA GLY A 87 12.90 14.48 14.44
C GLY A 87 11.44 14.19 14.79
N PHE A 88 11.17 13.97 16.08
CA PHE A 88 9.79 13.80 16.57
C PHE A 88 8.97 15.09 16.47
N ASP A 89 9.61 16.24 16.57
CA ASP A 89 8.96 17.56 16.47
C ASP A 89 8.43 17.85 15.07
N GLY A 90 8.98 17.19 14.05
CA GLY A 90 8.52 17.26 12.66
C GLY A 90 7.27 16.42 12.38
N ILE A 91 6.81 15.61 13.34
CA ILE A 91 5.64 14.76 13.19
C ILE A 91 4.44 15.45 13.86
N SER A 92 3.48 15.87 13.04
CA SER A 92 2.23 16.45 13.53
C SER A 92 1.07 15.46 13.34
N PHE A 93 0.34 15.19 14.40
CA PHE A 93 -0.90 14.42 14.32
C PHE A 93 -2.09 15.28 13.87
N THR A 94 -1.90 16.59 13.74
CA THR A 94 -2.90 17.54 13.24
C THR A 94 -2.67 17.73 11.74
N LEU A 95 -3.19 16.83 10.93
CA LEU A 95 -3.03 16.87 9.47
C LEU A 95 -4.04 17.80 8.77
N ALA A 96 -4.95 18.42 9.52
CA ALA A 96 -5.92 19.35 8.99
C ALA A 96 -5.25 20.68 8.64
N SER A 97 -5.26 21.04 7.37
CA SER A 97 -4.79 22.35 6.89
C SER A 97 -5.75 23.49 7.21
N LYS A 98 -6.96 23.18 7.70
CA LYS A 98 -8.03 24.14 8.01
C LYS A 98 -8.76 23.70 9.29
N SER A 99 -9.08 24.67 10.15
CA SER A 99 -9.98 24.42 11.27
C SER A 99 -11.38 24.11 10.77
N LEU A 100 -11.85 22.90 11.01
CA LEU A 100 -13.18 22.44 10.64
C LEU A 100 -14.16 22.76 11.75
N SER A 101 -15.38 23.13 11.41
CA SER A 101 -16.47 23.22 12.37
C SER A 101 -16.80 21.84 12.97
N ALA A 102 -17.41 21.78 14.14
CA ALA A 102 -17.79 20.52 14.79
C ALA A 102 -18.70 19.64 13.89
N GLY A 103 -19.58 20.24 13.11
CA GLY A 103 -20.42 19.53 12.16
C GLY A 103 -19.63 18.90 11.00
N GLU A 104 -18.67 19.64 10.44
CA GLU A 104 -17.80 19.14 9.38
C GLU A 104 -16.90 18.01 9.89
N GLN A 105 -16.35 18.13 11.10
CA GLN A 105 -15.55 17.06 11.71
C GLN A 105 -16.38 15.78 11.87
N THR A 106 -17.60 15.89 12.40
CA THR A 106 -18.51 14.75 12.56
C THR A 106 -18.81 14.10 11.22
N TRP A 107 -19.12 14.91 10.20
CA TRP A 107 -19.39 14.41 8.84
C TRP A 107 -18.18 13.69 8.24
N GLN A 108 -16.99 14.25 8.39
CA GLN A 108 -15.75 13.61 7.92
C GLN A 108 -15.46 12.30 8.65
N MET A 109 -15.72 12.22 9.96
CA MET A 109 -15.57 10.97 10.72
C MET A 109 -16.56 9.90 10.23
N ILE A 110 -17.81 10.26 9.97
CA ILE A 110 -18.80 9.33 9.40
C ILE A 110 -18.34 8.83 8.03
N THR A 111 -17.91 9.74 7.17
CA THR A 111 -17.44 9.41 5.82
C THR A 111 -16.19 8.51 5.87
N ALA A 112 -15.22 8.83 6.71
CA ALA A 112 -14.02 8.00 6.88
C ALA A 112 -14.38 6.60 7.42
N THR A 113 -15.28 6.52 8.38
CA THR A 113 -15.77 5.24 8.90
C THR A 113 -16.47 4.42 7.81
N ALA A 114 -17.34 5.05 7.01
CA ALA A 114 -18.02 4.39 5.91
C ALA A 114 -17.04 3.88 4.83
N LEU A 115 -15.97 4.64 4.52
CA LEU A 115 -14.91 4.21 3.61
C LEU A 115 -14.16 2.97 4.13
N VAL A 116 -13.81 2.96 5.43
CA VAL A 116 -13.16 1.80 6.07
C VAL A 116 -14.06 0.58 6.02
N VAL A 117 -15.34 0.71 6.39
CA VAL A 117 -16.32 -0.38 6.32
C VAL A 117 -16.47 -0.90 4.89
N SER A 118 -16.55 -0.01 3.91
CA SER A 118 -16.63 -0.36 2.49
C SER A 118 -15.39 -1.13 2.02
N TYR A 119 -14.20 -0.72 2.47
CA TYR A 119 -12.95 -1.42 2.15
C TYR A 119 -12.93 -2.87 2.68
N PHE A 120 -13.42 -3.08 3.90
CA PHE A 120 -13.47 -4.41 4.51
C PHE A 120 -14.66 -5.26 4.07
N SER A 121 -15.61 -4.73 3.29
CA SER A 121 -16.78 -5.50 2.82
C SER A 121 -16.39 -6.68 1.92
N GLY A 122 -15.36 -6.52 1.07
CA GLY A 122 -14.84 -7.61 0.24
C GLY A 122 -14.32 -8.80 1.06
N PRO A 123 -13.33 -8.61 1.95
CA PRO A 123 -12.87 -9.65 2.86
C PRO A 123 -13.95 -10.27 3.74
N LEU A 124 -14.99 -9.50 4.11
CA LEU A 124 -16.13 -10.03 4.86
C LEU A 124 -16.95 -11.03 4.06
N LEU A 125 -17.20 -10.74 2.79
CA LEU A 125 -17.93 -11.66 1.89
C LEU A 125 -17.16 -12.95 1.63
N ASN A 126 -15.84 -12.88 1.53
CA ASN A 126 -14.95 -14.01 1.27
C ASN A 126 -14.40 -14.65 2.56
N PHE A 127 -14.94 -14.30 3.72
CA PHE A 127 -14.44 -14.78 5.01
C PHE A 127 -14.39 -16.31 5.10
N GLY A 128 -15.34 -16.99 4.50
CA GLY A 128 -15.38 -18.46 4.42
C GLY A 128 -14.15 -19.06 3.73
N ASP A 129 -13.64 -18.40 2.71
CA ASP A 129 -12.49 -18.87 1.93
C ASP A 129 -11.19 -18.81 2.73
N PHE A 130 -11.05 -17.84 3.65
CA PHE A 130 -9.90 -17.75 4.54
C PHE A 130 -10.07 -18.61 5.78
N SER A 131 -11.26 -18.64 6.37
CA SER A 131 -11.50 -19.33 7.63
C SER A 131 -11.38 -20.85 7.51
N ARG A 132 -11.61 -21.41 6.32
CA ARG A 132 -11.45 -22.87 6.08
C ARG A 132 -10.02 -23.38 6.29
N TYR A 133 -9.00 -22.49 6.28
CA TYR A 133 -7.61 -22.87 6.56
C TYR A 133 -7.23 -22.72 8.03
N GLY A 134 -8.12 -22.22 8.87
CA GLY A 134 -7.90 -22.13 10.32
C GLY A 134 -7.97 -23.52 10.96
N LYS A 135 -7.05 -23.81 11.89
CA LYS A 135 -6.99 -25.09 12.57
C LYS A 135 -8.17 -25.33 13.50
N SER A 136 -8.75 -24.28 14.05
CA SER A 136 -9.92 -24.34 14.91
C SER A 136 -10.71 -23.03 14.86
N MET A 137 -12.01 -23.09 15.19
CA MET A 137 -12.87 -21.92 15.32
C MET A 137 -12.37 -20.95 16.41
N GLY A 138 -11.73 -21.46 17.46
CA GLY A 138 -11.13 -20.66 18.52
C GLY A 138 -9.96 -19.79 18.01
N GLU A 139 -9.09 -20.38 17.19
CA GLU A 139 -7.97 -19.64 16.56
C GLU A 139 -8.47 -18.58 15.57
N ILE A 140 -9.48 -18.91 14.76
CA ILE A 140 -10.07 -17.96 13.81
C ILE A 140 -10.67 -16.76 14.56
N ARG A 141 -11.45 -17.01 15.64
CA ARG A 141 -12.01 -15.94 16.47
C ARG A 141 -10.94 -15.09 17.14
N ARG A 142 -9.87 -15.71 17.66
CA ARG A 142 -8.76 -15.00 18.28
C ARG A 142 -8.00 -14.14 17.26
N GLY A 143 -7.72 -14.71 16.08
CA GLY A 143 -7.07 -13.99 14.97
C GLY A 143 -7.88 -12.76 14.55
N ASN A 144 -9.19 -12.90 14.37
CA ASN A 144 -10.04 -11.77 13.98
C ASN A 144 -10.17 -10.71 15.08
N ARG A 145 -10.33 -11.14 16.36
CA ARG A 145 -10.48 -10.21 17.47
C ARG A 145 -9.25 -9.35 17.73
N TRP A 146 -8.07 -9.96 17.63
CA TRP A 146 -6.81 -9.27 17.94
C TRP A 146 -6.05 -8.86 16.69
N GLY A 147 -6.02 -9.70 15.65
CA GLY A 147 -5.25 -9.47 14.45
C GLY A 147 -5.74 -8.26 13.67
N LEU A 148 -7.02 -8.21 13.31
CA LEU A 148 -7.56 -7.14 12.48
C LEU A 148 -7.47 -5.76 13.15
N PRO A 149 -8.02 -5.54 14.37
CA PRO A 149 -7.97 -4.23 15.01
C PRO A 149 -6.53 -3.76 15.30
N PHE A 150 -5.68 -4.67 15.78
CA PHE A 150 -4.30 -4.34 16.09
C PHE A 150 -3.50 -3.96 14.83
N ASN A 151 -3.58 -4.77 13.78
CA ASN A 151 -2.90 -4.49 12.52
C ASN A 151 -3.41 -3.19 11.88
N PHE A 152 -4.71 -2.96 11.92
CA PHE A 152 -5.29 -1.73 11.39
C PHE A 152 -4.81 -0.50 12.15
N LEU A 153 -4.80 -0.57 13.49
CA LEU A 153 -4.32 0.52 14.33
C LEU A 153 -2.82 0.80 14.09
N LEU A 154 -1.99 -0.25 14.11
CA LEU A 154 -0.56 -0.13 13.84
C LEU A 154 -0.29 0.50 12.48
N PHE A 155 -0.93 -0.03 11.45
CA PHE A 155 -0.77 0.48 10.08
C PHE A 155 -1.24 1.93 9.94
N SER A 156 -2.34 2.29 10.60
CA SER A 156 -2.84 3.65 10.63
C SER A 156 -1.86 4.62 11.29
N ILE A 157 -1.28 4.25 12.43
CA ILE A 157 -0.27 5.06 13.12
C ILE A 157 0.96 5.25 12.22
N VAL A 158 1.48 4.17 11.65
CA VAL A 158 2.63 4.21 10.75
C VAL A 158 2.34 5.11 9.55
N THR A 159 1.16 5.00 8.96
CA THR A 159 0.73 5.85 7.83
C THR A 159 0.66 7.32 8.21
N VAL A 160 0.08 7.66 9.37
CA VAL A 160 0.02 9.04 9.87
C VAL A 160 1.43 9.61 10.08
N VAL A 161 2.34 8.84 10.67
CA VAL A 161 3.75 9.24 10.85
C VAL A 161 4.42 9.53 9.50
N ILE A 162 4.24 8.63 8.52
CA ILE A 162 4.81 8.81 7.18
C ILE A 162 4.25 10.07 6.51
N VAL A 163 2.92 10.18 6.43
CA VAL A 163 2.26 11.31 5.74
C VAL A 163 2.60 12.65 6.40
N SER A 164 2.54 12.70 7.73
CA SER A 164 2.90 13.90 8.49
C SER A 164 4.35 14.30 8.26
N GLY A 165 5.27 13.34 8.32
CA GLY A 165 6.68 13.61 8.12
C GLY A 165 7.01 14.07 6.69
N THR A 166 6.21 13.68 5.67
CA THR A 166 6.41 14.19 4.31
C THR A 166 6.16 15.69 4.20
N GLN A 167 5.24 16.24 4.99
CA GLN A 167 5.01 17.68 5.07
C GLN A 167 6.27 18.42 5.52
N SER A 168 6.95 17.90 6.55
CA SER A 168 8.19 18.51 7.08
C SER A 168 9.38 18.31 6.14
N LEU A 169 9.49 17.17 5.44
CA LEU A 169 10.60 16.86 4.54
C LEU A 169 10.48 17.52 3.17
N PHE A 170 9.27 17.56 2.62
CA PHE A 170 9.05 17.95 1.21
C PHE A 170 8.17 19.20 1.06
N GLY A 171 7.77 19.83 2.17
CA GLY A 171 6.90 21.00 2.16
C GLY A 171 5.46 20.74 1.76
N ARG A 172 5.09 19.48 1.50
CA ARG A 172 3.73 19.06 1.14
C ARG A 172 3.40 17.67 1.70
N MET A 173 2.14 17.45 2.01
CA MET A 173 1.66 16.12 2.38
C MET A 173 1.65 15.21 1.14
N ILE A 174 2.34 14.07 1.24
CA ILE A 174 2.32 13.01 0.25
C ILE A 174 1.58 11.83 0.85
N THR A 175 0.40 11.56 0.34
CA THR A 175 -0.46 10.46 0.80
C THR A 175 -0.20 9.16 0.06
N ASP A 176 0.44 9.23 -1.12
CA ASP A 176 0.83 8.06 -1.90
C ASP A 176 2.16 7.49 -1.36
N PRO A 177 2.16 6.27 -0.80
CA PRO A 177 3.37 5.64 -0.31
C PRO A 177 4.38 5.33 -1.43
N ILE A 178 3.93 5.11 -2.66
CA ILE A 178 4.78 4.85 -3.82
C ILE A 178 5.59 6.13 -4.13
N GLU A 179 4.93 7.28 -4.16
CA GLU A 179 5.59 8.56 -4.35
C GLU A 179 6.56 8.86 -3.19
N THR A 180 6.16 8.57 -1.95
CA THR A 180 7.02 8.79 -0.78
C THR A 180 8.31 7.96 -0.87
N VAL A 181 8.19 6.67 -1.16
CA VAL A 181 9.35 5.77 -1.32
C VAL A 181 10.24 6.23 -2.47
N SER A 182 9.68 6.66 -3.60
CA SER A 182 10.48 7.11 -4.75
C SER A 182 11.36 8.33 -4.45
N ARG A 183 11.04 9.10 -3.40
CA ARG A 183 11.79 10.27 -2.94
C ARG A 183 12.86 9.99 -1.89
N VAL A 184 12.98 8.75 -1.42
CA VAL A 184 14.08 8.33 -0.57
C VAL A 184 15.36 8.35 -1.42
N GLY A 185 16.33 9.17 -1.10
CA GLY A 185 17.48 9.45 -1.97
C GLY A 185 18.44 8.29 -2.28
N ASN A 186 18.17 7.08 -1.78
CA ASN A 186 18.98 5.88 -2.02
C ASN A 186 18.27 4.96 -3.03
N ASP A 187 18.91 4.70 -4.16
CA ASP A 187 18.33 3.92 -5.27
C ASP A 187 17.97 2.49 -4.89
N LEU A 188 18.79 1.84 -4.08
CA LEU A 188 18.54 0.48 -3.62
C LEU A 188 17.34 0.44 -2.66
N ALA A 189 17.25 1.39 -1.73
CA ALA A 189 16.11 1.49 -0.81
C ALA A 189 14.81 1.74 -1.55
N VAL A 190 14.84 2.61 -2.58
CA VAL A 190 13.68 2.85 -3.46
C VAL A 190 13.28 1.59 -4.19
N ALA A 191 14.22 0.87 -4.79
CA ALA A 191 13.93 -0.37 -5.50
C ALA A 191 13.30 -1.43 -4.57
N ILE A 192 13.89 -1.67 -3.40
CA ILE A 192 13.37 -2.61 -2.41
C ILE A 192 11.97 -2.20 -1.95
N GLY A 193 11.77 -0.92 -1.63
CA GLY A 193 10.49 -0.40 -1.19
C GLY A 193 9.39 -0.57 -2.24
N LEU A 194 9.66 -0.17 -3.47
CA LEU A 194 8.71 -0.28 -4.57
C LEU A 194 8.40 -1.74 -4.93
N LEU A 195 9.41 -2.62 -4.98
CA LEU A 195 9.21 -4.06 -5.21
C LEU A 195 8.36 -4.70 -4.10
N THR A 196 8.55 -4.27 -2.84
CA THR A 196 7.73 -4.75 -1.73
C THR A 196 6.28 -4.27 -1.86
N MET A 197 6.05 -3.02 -2.28
CA MET A 197 4.70 -2.51 -2.53
C MET A 197 4.02 -3.22 -3.70
N ILE A 198 4.76 -3.56 -4.76
CA ILE A 198 4.28 -4.38 -5.87
C ILE A 198 3.83 -5.74 -5.34
N THR A 199 4.66 -6.41 -4.53
CA THR A 199 4.32 -7.71 -3.94
C THR A 199 3.08 -7.62 -3.04
N ALA A 200 2.97 -6.58 -2.22
CA ALA A 200 1.79 -6.36 -1.39
C ALA A 200 0.51 -6.22 -2.23
N THR A 201 0.58 -5.44 -3.30
CA THR A 201 -0.56 -5.21 -4.19
C THR A 201 -0.97 -6.49 -4.92
N ILE A 202 -0.01 -7.31 -5.35
CA ILE A 202 -0.30 -8.65 -5.89
C ILE A 202 -1.03 -9.47 -4.82
N GLY A 203 -0.53 -9.50 -3.57
CA GLY A 203 -1.15 -10.21 -2.47
C GLY A 203 -2.62 -9.84 -2.26
N ILE A 204 -2.95 -8.55 -2.29
CA ILE A 204 -4.33 -8.06 -2.13
C ILE A 204 -5.24 -8.49 -3.30
N ASN A 205 -4.71 -8.56 -4.51
CA ASN A 205 -5.50 -8.86 -5.71
C ASN A 205 -5.78 -10.34 -5.93
N ILE A 206 -4.93 -11.23 -5.42
CA ILE A 206 -5.05 -12.68 -5.57
C ILE A 206 -5.84 -13.36 -4.45
N VAL A 207 -6.21 -12.60 -3.43
CA VAL A 207 -7.09 -12.97 -2.32
C VAL A 207 -8.50 -12.45 -2.58
#